data_a67514c6a136fafb9038de89a16d0a61
#
_entry.id   a67514c6a136fafb9038de89a16d0a61
#
_cell.length_a   1.000
_cell.length_b   1.000
_cell.length_c   1.000
_cell.angle_alpha   90.00
_cell.angle_beta   90.00
_cell.angle_gamma   90.00
#
_symmetry.space_group_name_H-M   'P 1'
#
loop_
_entity.id
_entity.type
_entity.pdbx_description
1 polymer ?
#
loop_
_entity_poly.entity_id
_entity_poly.type
_entity_poly.pdbx_seq_one_letter_code
_entity_poly.pdbx_strand_id
1 'polypeptide(L)'
;DGGVSDGDPILNSIYQRNLNVEQQLGLKINNFKTSSGGDFMSNFDILNILQNEMGAKTYNYDIIFSPSFACVYRTADALWEDLTTVDNLNLSKEYWSQLYNEQVHIGNRQFFATGAISLSLKRMVYATMFNKKLAENYAVEDLYNVVRENRWTLEYQGNVIQNMYEKLDSAQEGPSKGDMYGFISNTNISSD
;
A
#
# COMPACT_ATOMS: atom_id res chain seq x y z
N ASP A 1 10.48 5.86 6.51
CA ASP A 1 11.01 7.19 6.19
C ASP A 1 11.40 7.93 7.45
N GLY A 2 12.68 8.40 7.53
CA GLY A 2 13.17 9.18 8.66
C GLY A 2 12.63 10.61 8.71
N GLY A 3 12.00 11.07 7.64
CA GLY A 3 11.63 12.46 7.46
C GLY A 3 12.87 13.38 7.42
N VAL A 4 12.69 14.60 7.06
CA VAL A 4 13.71 15.67 7.09
C VAL A 4 13.03 16.99 7.43
N SER A 5 13.78 17.89 8.04
CA SER A 5 13.32 19.26 8.30
C SER A 5 13.72 20.15 7.12
N ASP A 6 12.99 20.05 6.00
CA ASP A 6 13.33 20.73 4.74
C ASP A 6 12.23 21.63 4.18
N GLY A 7 11.18 21.86 4.94
CA GLY A 7 10.05 22.69 4.53
C GLY A 7 8.87 21.91 3.92
N ASP A 8 9.02 20.63 3.57
CA ASP A 8 7.90 19.78 3.23
C ASP A 8 7.08 19.44 4.50
N PRO A 9 5.79 19.78 4.56
CA PRO A 9 4.98 19.59 5.77
C PRO A 9 4.88 18.13 6.21
N ILE A 10 4.85 17.18 5.26
CA ILE A 10 4.74 15.76 5.56
C ILE A 10 6.05 15.24 6.11
N LEU A 11 7.17 15.52 5.43
CA LEU A 11 8.50 15.08 5.86
C LEU A 11 8.87 15.70 7.22
N ASN A 12 8.54 16.98 7.43
CA ASN A 12 8.75 17.63 8.71
C ASN A 12 7.91 16.99 9.83
N SER A 13 6.66 16.64 9.56
CA SER A 13 5.79 15.95 10.54
C SER A 13 6.35 14.57 10.93
N ILE A 14 6.89 13.82 9.96
CA ILE A 14 7.56 12.54 10.20
C ILE A 14 8.80 12.74 11.08
N TYR A 15 9.61 13.74 10.78
CA TYR A 15 10.80 14.08 11.55
C TYR A 15 10.44 14.44 13.00
N GLN A 16 9.48 15.33 13.22
CA GLN A 16 9.03 15.70 14.56
C GLN A 16 8.45 14.53 15.35
N ARG A 17 7.66 13.68 14.70
CA ARG A 17 7.16 12.45 15.31
C ARG A 17 8.31 11.56 15.81
N ASN A 18 9.32 11.34 14.96
CA ASN A 18 10.47 10.50 15.31
C ASN A 18 11.27 11.11 16.47
N LEU A 19 11.53 12.41 16.44
CA LEU A 19 12.18 13.14 17.56
C LEU A 19 11.41 12.96 18.88
N ASN A 20 10.10 13.10 18.86
CA ASN A 20 9.29 12.94 20.05
C ASN A 20 9.41 11.52 20.63
N VAL A 21 9.39 10.50 19.76
CA VAL A 21 9.57 9.09 20.18
C VAL A 21 10.97 8.87 20.77
N GLU A 22 12.02 9.37 20.12
CA GLU A 22 13.38 9.29 20.62
C GLU A 22 13.51 9.92 22.01
N GLN A 23 12.92 11.10 22.20
CA GLN A 23 12.96 11.81 23.50
C GLN A 23 12.18 11.08 24.59
N GLN A 24 11.00 10.56 24.27
CA GLN A 24 10.14 9.85 25.23
C GLN A 24 10.75 8.53 25.69
N LEU A 25 11.38 7.80 24.77
CA LEU A 25 11.91 6.46 25.03
C LEU A 25 13.41 6.44 25.33
N GLY A 26 14.12 7.57 25.19
CA GLY A 26 15.57 7.64 25.42
C GLY A 26 16.39 6.82 24.43
N LEU A 27 15.91 6.63 23.21
CA LEU A 27 16.57 5.85 22.16
C LEU A 27 16.86 6.70 20.93
N LYS A 28 17.57 6.14 19.95
CA LYS A 28 17.79 6.73 18.63
C LYS A 28 17.17 5.85 17.55
N ILE A 29 16.46 6.48 16.62
CA ILE A 29 15.88 5.82 15.45
C ILE A 29 16.85 5.95 14.28
N ASN A 30 17.51 4.87 13.92
CA ASN A 30 18.37 4.80 12.75
C ASN A 30 17.61 4.18 11.59
N ASN A 31 17.32 4.99 10.56
CA ASN A 31 16.64 4.50 9.37
C ASN A 31 17.66 4.00 8.34
N PHE A 32 17.55 2.74 7.98
CA PHE A 32 18.34 2.13 6.92
C PHE A 32 17.44 1.77 5.73
N LYS A 33 17.77 2.30 4.56
CA LYS A 33 17.06 2.04 3.33
C LYS A 33 17.88 1.12 2.45
N THR A 34 17.39 -0.09 2.20
CA THR A 34 18.12 -1.13 1.46
C THR A 34 18.04 -0.97 -0.05
N SER A 35 17.02 -0.30 -0.55
CA SER A 35 16.75 -0.19 -1.98
C SER A 35 16.65 1.26 -2.41
N SER A 36 17.38 1.61 -3.46
CA SER A 36 17.25 2.88 -4.19
C SER A 36 16.40 2.74 -5.45
N GLY A 37 16.14 1.50 -5.89
CA GLY A 37 15.33 1.19 -7.06
C GLY A 37 13.84 1.14 -6.71
N GLY A 38 12.99 1.51 -7.65
CA GLY A 38 11.53 1.40 -7.52
C GLY A 38 10.99 0.11 -8.15
N ASP A 39 11.84 -0.87 -8.44
CA ASP A 39 11.42 -2.11 -9.05
C ASP A 39 10.90 -3.13 -8.01
N PHE A 40 10.13 -4.08 -8.50
CA PHE A 40 9.52 -5.12 -7.66
C PHE A 40 10.57 -5.99 -6.95
N MET A 41 11.68 -6.31 -7.64
CA MET A 41 12.70 -7.22 -7.10
C MET A 41 13.48 -6.60 -5.95
N SER A 42 13.68 -5.29 -5.95
CA SER A 42 14.39 -4.59 -4.88
C SER A 42 13.70 -4.70 -3.51
N ASN A 43 12.41 -5.06 -3.45
CA ASN A 43 11.72 -5.32 -2.19
C ASN A 43 12.23 -6.59 -1.48
N PHE A 44 12.94 -7.47 -2.18
CA PHE A 44 13.51 -8.69 -1.61
C PHE A 44 14.94 -8.53 -1.12
N ASP A 45 15.61 -7.42 -1.40
CA ASP A 45 17.01 -7.19 -1.02
C ASP A 45 17.23 -7.28 0.48
N ILE A 46 16.33 -6.67 1.26
CA ILE A 46 16.41 -6.73 2.73
C ILE A 46 16.32 -8.18 3.25
N LEU A 47 15.55 -9.03 2.61
CA LEU A 47 15.37 -10.42 3.05
C LEU A 47 16.66 -11.22 2.91
N ASN A 48 17.42 -10.98 1.84
CA ASN A 48 18.74 -11.60 1.63
C ASN A 48 19.74 -11.11 2.68
N ILE A 49 19.72 -9.82 3.02
CA ILE A 49 20.56 -9.24 4.08
C ILE A 49 20.24 -9.91 5.42
N LEU A 50 18.96 -10.00 5.80
CA LEU A 50 18.52 -10.60 7.04
C LEU A 50 18.88 -12.09 7.14
N GLN A 51 18.75 -12.83 6.05
CA GLN A 51 19.13 -14.24 6.02
C GLN A 51 20.62 -14.43 6.27
N ASN A 52 21.46 -13.56 5.68
CA ASN A 52 22.90 -13.57 5.90
C ASN A 52 23.24 -13.21 7.34
N GLU A 53 22.58 -12.21 7.93
CA GLU A 53 22.78 -11.81 9.34
C GLU A 53 22.38 -12.91 10.31
N MET A 54 21.27 -13.58 10.07
CA MET A 54 20.84 -14.73 10.87
C MET A 54 21.87 -15.85 10.82
N GLY A 55 22.40 -16.16 9.64
CA GLY A 55 23.47 -17.13 9.47
C GLY A 55 24.77 -16.75 10.19
N ALA A 56 25.12 -15.46 10.20
CA ALA A 56 26.26 -14.89 10.88
C ALA A 56 26.03 -14.64 12.38
N LYS A 57 24.78 -14.77 12.87
CA LYS A 57 24.33 -14.40 14.22
C LYS A 57 24.60 -12.93 14.55
N THR A 58 24.47 -12.06 13.56
CA THR A 58 24.51 -10.61 13.71
C THR A 58 23.08 -10.08 13.58
N TYR A 59 22.68 -9.15 14.44
CA TYR A 59 21.31 -8.61 14.47
C TYR A 59 21.39 -7.09 14.49
N ASN A 60 21.50 -6.51 13.28
CA ASN A 60 21.68 -5.06 13.11
C ASN A 60 20.35 -4.31 12.91
N TYR A 61 19.24 -5.04 12.76
CA TYR A 61 17.93 -4.44 12.51
C TYR A 61 16.90 -4.95 13.51
N ASP A 62 16.21 -4.03 14.18
CA ASP A 62 15.18 -4.34 15.17
C ASP A 62 13.81 -4.45 14.53
N ILE A 63 13.50 -3.57 13.57
CA ILE A 63 12.19 -3.49 12.92
C ILE A 63 12.35 -3.36 11.40
N ILE A 64 11.59 -4.14 10.66
CA ILE A 64 11.58 -4.14 9.20
C ILE A 64 10.24 -3.60 8.68
N PHE A 65 10.31 -2.61 7.80
CA PHE A 65 9.17 -2.14 7.02
C PHE A 65 9.35 -2.59 5.58
N SER A 66 8.48 -3.48 5.13
CA SER A 66 8.52 -4.04 3.77
C SER A 66 7.10 -4.34 3.30
N PRO A 67 6.85 -4.43 1.99
CA PRO A 67 5.58 -4.94 1.48
C PRO A 67 5.29 -6.35 1.99
N SER A 68 4.05 -6.61 2.39
CA SER A 68 3.66 -7.89 3.00
C SER A 68 3.96 -9.10 2.10
N PHE A 69 3.78 -8.97 0.79
CA PHE A 69 4.08 -10.04 -0.16
C PHE A 69 5.56 -10.47 -0.10
N ALA A 70 6.50 -9.54 0.09
CA ALA A 70 7.92 -9.86 0.23
C ALA A 70 8.18 -10.60 1.54
N CYS A 71 7.62 -10.12 2.65
CA CYS A 71 7.81 -10.71 3.98
C CYS A 71 7.29 -12.15 4.06
N VAL A 72 6.14 -12.44 3.45
CA VAL A 72 5.50 -13.77 3.50
C VAL A 72 6.41 -14.87 2.92
N TYR A 73 7.17 -14.58 1.87
CA TYR A 73 8.06 -15.56 1.24
C TYR A 73 9.11 -16.16 2.19
N ARG A 74 9.47 -15.45 3.27
CA ARG A 74 10.50 -15.86 4.22
C ARG A 74 9.97 -16.25 5.59
N THR A 75 8.65 -16.39 5.72
CA THR A 75 8.06 -16.79 7.01
C THR A 75 8.51 -18.18 7.44
N ALA A 76 8.69 -19.10 6.49
CA ALA A 76 9.18 -20.45 6.77
C ALA A 76 10.67 -20.48 7.24
N ASP A 77 11.43 -19.44 6.95
CA ASP A 77 12.86 -19.36 7.29
C ASP A 77 13.10 -18.89 8.75
N ALA A 78 12.05 -18.72 9.54
CA ALA A 78 12.09 -18.24 10.92
C ALA A 78 12.80 -16.87 11.09
N LEU A 79 12.68 -16.00 10.08
CA LEU A 79 13.24 -14.64 10.11
C LEU A 79 12.44 -13.68 11.01
N TRP A 80 11.20 -14.01 11.32
CA TRP A 80 10.26 -13.12 11.99
C TRP A 80 9.93 -13.62 13.39
N GLU A 81 9.89 -12.69 14.32
CA GLU A 81 9.40 -12.94 15.66
C GLU A 81 7.87 -13.06 15.68
N ASP A 82 7.33 -13.92 16.51
CA ASP A 82 5.90 -14.02 16.74
C ASP A 82 5.40 -12.81 17.54
N LEU A 83 4.73 -11.90 16.88
CA LEU A 83 4.25 -10.65 17.47
C LEU A 83 3.23 -10.85 18.60
N THR A 84 2.62 -12.04 18.70
CA THR A 84 1.70 -12.37 19.80
C THR A 84 2.42 -12.58 21.11
N THR A 85 3.72 -12.84 21.07
CA THR A 85 4.59 -13.07 22.24
C THR A 85 5.40 -11.83 22.65
N VAL A 86 5.34 -10.76 21.86
CA VAL A 86 6.09 -9.53 22.14
C VAL A 86 5.38 -8.71 23.22
N ASP A 87 6.04 -8.52 24.34
CA ASP A 87 5.54 -7.74 25.46
C ASP A 87 5.19 -6.30 25.03
N ASN A 88 4.10 -5.78 25.57
CA ASN A 88 3.61 -4.43 25.32
C ASN A 88 3.15 -4.13 23.88
N LEU A 89 3.24 -5.06 22.95
CA LEU A 89 2.69 -4.95 21.62
C LEU A 89 1.21 -5.37 21.62
N ASN A 90 0.34 -4.44 21.94
CA ASN A 90 -1.10 -4.72 21.99
C ASN A 90 -1.72 -4.64 20.59
N LEU A 91 -1.80 -5.77 19.89
CA LEU A 91 -2.31 -5.87 18.52
C LEU A 91 -3.83 -5.62 18.41
N SER A 92 -4.58 -5.63 19.52
CA SER A 92 -6.02 -5.34 19.53
C SER A 92 -6.35 -3.83 19.56
N LYS A 93 -5.35 -2.96 19.67
CA LYS A 93 -5.56 -1.52 19.68
C LYS A 93 -6.01 -1.00 18.31
N GLU A 94 -6.86 0.02 18.31
CA GLU A 94 -7.48 0.62 17.11
C GLU A 94 -6.49 1.22 16.10
N TYR A 95 -5.27 1.53 16.51
CA TYR A 95 -4.23 2.01 15.60
C TYR A 95 -3.61 0.89 14.74
N TRP A 96 -3.86 -0.38 15.06
CA TRP A 96 -3.58 -1.50 14.17
C TRP A 96 -4.77 -1.78 13.25
N SER A 97 -4.50 -2.25 12.04
CA SER A 97 -5.54 -2.70 11.12
C SER A 97 -6.08 -4.05 11.59
N GLN A 98 -7.23 -4.07 12.22
CA GLN A 98 -7.84 -5.30 12.75
C GLN A 98 -8.17 -6.29 11.62
N LEU A 99 -8.70 -5.79 10.50
CA LEU A 99 -8.99 -6.61 9.33
C LEU A 99 -7.73 -7.31 8.78
N TYR A 100 -6.60 -6.59 8.70
CA TYR A 100 -5.34 -7.19 8.29
C TYR A 100 -4.85 -8.22 9.32
N ASN A 101 -4.88 -7.87 10.60
CA ASN A 101 -4.45 -8.77 11.67
C ASN A 101 -5.22 -10.08 11.66
N GLU A 102 -6.55 -10.05 11.45
CA GLU A 102 -7.39 -11.25 11.35
C GLU A 102 -6.98 -12.18 10.20
N GLN A 103 -6.47 -11.63 9.11
CA GLN A 103 -6.15 -12.38 7.89
C GLN A 103 -4.72 -12.92 7.82
N VAL A 104 -3.77 -12.35 8.60
CA VAL A 104 -2.35 -12.72 8.49
C VAL A 104 -1.88 -13.73 9.51
N HIS A 105 -2.77 -14.34 10.27
CA HIS A 105 -2.42 -15.39 11.20
C HIS A 105 -1.99 -16.68 10.48
N ILE A 106 -0.92 -17.28 10.97
CA ILE A 106 -0.48 -18.61 10.56
C ILE A 106 -0.65 -19.55 11.77
N GLY A 107 -1.74 -20.27 11.81
CA GLY A 107 -2.17 -20.95 13.02
C GLY A 107 -2.50 -19.94 14.12
N ASN A 108 -1.86 -20.07 15.28
CA ASN A 108 -2.03 -19.14 16.41
C ASN A 108 -0.95 -18.06 16.49
N ARG A 109 -0.14 -17.88 15.44
CA ARG A 109 0.99 -16.94 15.40
C ARG A 109 0.70 -15.81 14.42
N GLN A 110 1.25 -14.63 14.73
CA GLN A 110 1.19 -13.47 13.85
C GLN A 110 2.59 -12.87 13.71
N PHE A 111 3.11 -12.83 12.49
CA PHE A 111 4.46 -12.34 12.20
C PHE A 111 4.49 -10.94 11.59
N PHE A 112 3.34 -10.44 11.17
CA PHE A 112 3.19 -9.16 10.49
C PHE A 112 2.08 -8.36 11.13
N ALA A 113 2.25 -7.04 11.15
CA ALA A 113 1.20 -6.11 11.55
C ALA A 113 1.28 -4.85 10.70
N THR A 114 0.16 -4.23 10.44
CA THR A 114 0.08 -2.92 9.79
C THR A 114 -0.97 -2.05 10.46
N GLY A 115 -0.92 -0.75 10.21
CA GLY A 115 -1.86 0.20 10.80
C GLY A 115 -1.34 1.63 10.71
N ALA A 116 -1.66 2.45 11.69
CA ALA A 116 -1.25 3.86 11.73
C ALA A 116 0.26 4.09 11.75
N ILE A 117 1.06 3.08 12.10
CA ILE A 117 2.52 3.11 12.02
C ILE A 117 3.02 3.21 10.58
N SER A 118 2.25 2.71 9.60
CA SER A 118 2.62 2.68 8.19
C SER A 118 1.91 3.78 7.41
N LEU A 119 2.67 4.78 6.95
CA LEU A 119 2.15 5.77 6.01
C LEU A 119 1.78 5.16 4.65
N SER A 120 2.45 4.09 4.26
CA SER A 120 2.19 3.39 3.00
C SER A 120 0.77 2.84 2.93
N LEU A 121 0.19 2.41 4.05
CA LEU A 121 -1.20 1.96 4.10
C LEU A 121 -2.18 3.02 3.57
N LYS A 122 -1.92 4.31 3.85
CA LYS A 122 -2.75 5.43 3.36
C LYS A 122 -2.38 5.90 1.96
N ARG A 123 -1.13 5.69 1.55
CA ARG A 123 -0.63 6.13 0.23
C ARG A 123 -0.94 5.14 -0.89
N MET A 124 -1.14 3.87 -0.56
CA MET A 124 -1.40 2.77 -1.50
C MET A 124 -2.88 2.37 -1.53
N VAL A 125 -3.76 3.35 -1.42
CA VAL A 125 -5.20 3.12 -1.55
C VAL A 125 -5.56 3.08 -3.04
N TYR A 126 -6.21 2.01 -3.47
CA TYR A 126 -6.81 1.96 -4.79
C TYR A 126 -8.05 2.83 -4.82
N ALA A 127 -8.16 3.68 -5.82
CA ALA A 127 -9.28 4.58 -5.96
C ALA A 127 -9.71 4.70 -7.43
N THR A 128 -11.00 4.68 -7.67
CA THR A 128 -11.55 5.02 -8.97
C THR A 128 -11.64 6.54 -9.08
N MET A 129 -10.91 7.10 -10.04
CA MET A 129 -10.97 8.52 -10.38
C MET A 129 -11.77 8.70 -11.66
N PHE A 130 -12.54 9.77 -11.76
CA PHE A 130 -13.31 10.08 -12.94
C PHE A 130 -13.18 11.56 -13.36
N ASN A 131 -13.28 11.80 -14.66
CA ASN A 131 -13.29 13.14 -15.22
C ASN A 131 -14.72 13.71 -15.12
N LYS A 132 -14.92 14.69 -14.24
CA LYS A 132 -16.23 15.30 -13.97
C LYS A 132 -16.85 15.92 -15.22
N LYS A 133 -16.02 16.59 -16.05
CA LYS A 133 -16.52 17.24 -17.27
C LYS A 133 -16.97 16.23 -18.32
N LEU A 134 -16.28 15.10 -18.44
CA LEU A 134 -16.73 14.02 -19.30
C LEU A 134 -18.03 13.40 -18.76
N ALA A 135 -18.13 13.17 -17.48
CA ALA A 135 -19.35 12.67 -16.88
C ALA A 135 -20.56 13.58 -17.16
N GLU A 136 -20.39 14.90 -17.04
CA GLU A 136 -21.41 15.89 -17.43
C GLU A 136 -21.77 15.81 -18.92
N ASN A 137 -20.78 15.74 -19.80
CA ASN A 137 -20.99 15.69 -21.25
C ASN A 137 -21.76 14.45 -21.70
N TYR A 138 -21.59 13.33 -20.99
CA TYR A 138 -22.28 12.07 -21.24
C TYR A 138 -23.53 11.88 -20.37
N ALA A 139 -23.98 12.95 -19.70
CA ALA A 139 -25.15 12.92 -18.81
C ALA A 139 -25.13 11.80 -17.78
N VAL A 140 -23.93 11.45 -17.28
CA VAL A 140 -23.76 10.50 -16.17
C VAL A 140 -24.26 11.16 -14.89
N GLU A 141 -25.06 10.44 -14.13
CA GLU A 141 -25.56 10.93 -12.83
C GLU A 141 -24.42 11.20 -11.84
N ASP A 142 -24.72 11.90 -10.77
CA ASP A 142 -23.73 12.18 -9.71
C ASP A 142 -23.18 10.88 -9.09
N LEU A 143 -21.98 10.48 -9.51
CA LEU A 143 -21.31 9.25 -9.05
C LEU A 143 -21.06 9.23 -7.55
N TYR A 144 -20.94 10.40 -6.89
CA TYR A 144 -20.85 10.44 -5.44
C TYR A 144 -22.14 9.97 -4.76
N ASN A 145 -23.29 10.32 -5.33
CA ASN A 145 -24.58 9.86 -4.83
C ASN A 145 -24.79 8.38 -5.11
N VAL A 146 -24.40 7.91 -6.30
CA VAL A 146 -24.43 6.47 -6.64
C VAL A 146 -23.68 5.64 -5.60
N VAL A 147 -22.48 6.08 -5.20
CA VAL A 147 -21.69 5.40 -4.17
C VAL A 147 -22.37 5.48 -2.80
N ARG A 148 -22.85 6.66 -2.38
CA ARG A 148 -23.54 6.83 -1.08
C ARG A 148 -24.81 5.98 -0.94
N GLU A 149 -25.47 5.74 -2.06
CA GLU A 149 -26.68 4.92 -2.14
C GLU A 149 -26.40 3.43 -2.36
N ASN A 150 -25.12 3.01 -2.30
CA ASN A 150 -24.67 1.63 -2.53
C ASN A 150 -25.08 1.07 -3.91
N ARG A 151 -25.22 1.93 -4.91
CA ARG A 151 -25.57 1.55 -6.31
C ARG A 151 -24.34 1.38 -7.20
N TRP A 152 -23.12 1.66 -6.72
CA TRP A 152 -21.89 1.44 -7.47
C TRP A 152 -21.57 -0.06 -7.55
N THR A 153 -21.99 -0.68 -8.63
CA THR A 153 -21.76 -2.10 -8.92
C THR A 153 -20.92 -2.23 -10.19
N LEU A 154 -20.35 -3.41 -10.44
CA LEU A 154 -19.64 -3.69 -11.70
C LEU A 154 -20.56 -3.53 -12.92
N GLU A 155 -21.83 -3.92 -12.79
CA GLU A 155 -22.81 -3.72 -13.85
C GLU A 155 -23.07 -2.23 -14.11
N TYR A 156 -23.26 -1.43 -13.05
CA TYR A 156 -23.43 0.02 -13.19
C TYR A 156 -22.20 0.65 -13.85
N GLN A 157 -21.01 0.30 -13.37
CA GLN A 157 -19.75 0.77 -13.96
C GLN A 157 -19.63 0.37 -15.44
N GLY A 158 -19.96 -0.87 -15.78
CA GLY A 158 -19.96 -1.38 -17.16
C GLY A 158 -20.87 -0.55 -18.07
N ASN A 159 -22.08 -0.24 -17.62
CA ASN A 159 -23.04 0.58 -18.38
C ASN A 159 -22.53 2.01 -18.62
N VAL A 160 -21.92 2.64 -17.61
CA VAL A 160 -21.29 3.97 -17.76
C VAL A 160 -20.15 3.94 -18.77
N ILE A 161 -19.27 2.94 -18.68
CA ILE A 161 -18.09 2.79 -19.54
C ILE A 161 -18.49 2.57 -21.01
N GLN A 162 -19.46 1.68 -21.24
CA GLN A 162 -19.91 1.33 -22.59
C GLN A 162 -20.42 2.54 -23.36
N ASN A 163 -21.07 3.48 -22.70
CA ASN A 163 -21.59 4.69 -23.31
C ASN A 163 -20.52 5.77 -23.57
N MET A 164 -19.31 5.60 -23.03
CA MET A 164 -18.22 6.58 -23.13
C MET A 164 -17.09 6.17 -24.09
N TYR A 165 -17.22 5.04 -24.78
CA TYR A 165 -16.26 4.67 -25.81
C TYR A 165 -16.61 5.37 -27.14
N GLU A 166 -15.63 6.04 -27.72
CA GLU A 166 -15.76 6.68 -29.04
C GLU A 166 -14.52 6.37 -29.88
N LYS A 167 -14.76 5.77 -31.05
CA LYS A 167 -13.72 5.51 -32.02
C LYS A 167 -13.43 6.76 -32.82
N LEU A 168 -12.28 7.37 -32.61
CA LEU A 168 -11.86 8.60 -33.29
C LEU A 168 -10.99 8.33 -34.52
N ASP A 169 -10.26 7.21 -34.56
CA ASP A 169 -9.47 6.79 -35.73
C ASP A 169 -10.18 5.67 -36.49
N SER A 170 -10.86 6.05 -37.57
CA SER A 170 -11.58 5.12 -38.45
C SER A 170 -10.67 4.29 -39.38
N ALA A 171 -9.38 4.62 -39.46
CA ALA A 171 -8.44 3.96 -40.36
C ALA A 171 -7.89 2.64 -39.79
N GLN A 172 -8.05 2.40 -38.47
CA GLN A 172 -7.60 1.19 -37.80
C GLN A 172 -8.78 0.30 -37.40
N GLU A 173 -8.62 -1.01 -37.58
CA GLU A 173 -9.56 -1.98 -37.01
C GLU A 173 -9.28 -2.19 -35.51
N GLY A 174 -10.33 -2.16 -34.69
CA GLY A 174 -10.25 -2.32 -33.25
C GLY A 174 -9.86 -1.05 -32.49
N PRO A 175 -9.69 -1.13 -31.17
CA PRO A 175 -9.31 -0.02 -30.31
C PRO A 175 -7.91 0.51 -30.64
N SER A 176 -7.75 1.83 -30.72
CA SER A 176 -6.49 2.50 -31.04
C SER A 176 -6.10 3.57 -30.03
N LYS A 177 -4.83 3.99 -30.05
CA LYS A 177 -4.30 5.02 -29.13
C LYS A 177 -5.02 6.38 -29.27
N GLY A 178 -5.65 6.65 -30.43
CA GLY A 178 -6.37 7.89 -30.68
C GLY A 178 -7.81 7.89 -30.19
N ASP A 179 -8.37 6.74 -29.85
CA ASP A 179 -9.76 6.61 -29.44
C ASP A 179 -10.00 7.14 -28.02
N MET A 180 -11.27 7.47 -27.73
CA MET A 180 -11.69 7.80 -26.37
C MET A 180 -12.18 6.54 -25.66
N TYR A 181 -11.69 6.33 -24.47
CA TYR A 181 -12.01 5.16 -23.65
C TYR A 181 -12.81 5.57 -22.42
N GLY A 182 -13.86 4.84 -22.13
CA GLY A 182 -14.67 5.04 -20.92
C GLY A 182 -13.96 4.58 -19.63
N PHE A 183 -12.94 3.71 -19.75
CA PHE A 183 -12.21 3.20 -18.58
C PHE A 183 -10.77 2.87 -18.92
N ILE A 184 -9.89 3.18 -17.98
CA ILE A 184 -8.46 2.82 -18.03
C ILE A 184 -8.10 2.19 -16.71
N SER A 185 -7.49 1.03 -16.74
CA SER A 185 -6.99 0.31 -15.59
C SER A 185 -5.55 -0.16 -15.82
N ASN A 186 -4.83 -0.36 -14.72
CA ASN A 186 -3.52 -1.01 -14.77
C ASN A 186 -3.71 -2.52 -14.62
N THR A 187 -3.16 -3.31 -15.53
CA THR A 187 -3.27 -4.77 -15.53
C THR A 187 -2.71 -5.43 -14.28
N ASN A 188 -1.73 -4.81 -13.63
CA ASN A 188 -1.18 -5.32 -12.37
C ASN A 188 -2.14 -5.16 -11.17
N ILE A 189 -3.24 -4.41 -11.35
CA ILE A 189 -4.21 -4.08 -10.30
C ILE A 189 -5.56 -4.72 -10.60
N SER A 190 -5.85 -5.00 -11.87
CA SER A 190 -7.17 -5.46 -12.34
C SER A 190 -7.20 -6.94 -12.73
N SER A 191 -6.16 -7.71 -12.44
CA SER A 191 -6.07 -9.13 -12.81
C SER A 191 -6.64 -10.09 -11.75
N ASP A 192 -7.23 -9.57 -10.68
CA ASP A 192 -7.81 -10.37 -9.59
C ASP A 192 -9.34 -10.32 -9.61
#